data_b465d68ed2b0fdd5ebe13ef9fdacc01c
#
_entry.id   b465d68ed2b0fdd5ebe13ef9fdacc01c
#
_cell.length_a   1.000
_cell.length_b   1.000
_cell.length_c   1.000
_cell.angle_alpha   90.00
_cell.angle_beta   90.00
_cell.angle_gamma   90.00
#
_symmetry.space_group_name_H-M   'P 1'
#
loop_
_entity.id
_entity.type
_entity.pdbx_description
1 polymer ?
#
loop_
_entity_poly.entity_id
_entity_poly.type
_entity_poly.pdbx_seq_one_letter_code
_entity_poly.pdbx_strand_id
1 'polypeptide(L)'
;MQARPAEEAIAPVIDIDNLSLTFETNDGPVHALSDIDLEIAPGDFVSFIGPSGCGKTTLLRVIADLEAPTGGSITVNGMSPHEARLARAYGYVFQAAALYPWRTIADNIALPLEIMGFSRAEREERTRRNMELVNLAGFEKKYPWQLSGGMQQRASIARALSFDPDLLLMDEPFGALDEIVRDHLNEQLLKLWAKTNKTVVFVTHSIPEAVFLSTKIVVLCPRPGRVHDVIHSTLPRERTLDIRETPEFLEIAHRVREGLRAGHSYDD
;
A
#
# COMPACT_ATOMS: atom_id res chain seq x y z
N MET A 1 27.71 24.53 -27.17
CA MET A 1 27.45 23.45 -26.22
C MET A 1 26.40 24.00 -25.26
N GLN A 2 25.11 23.79 -25.57
CA GLN A 2 24.00 24.23 -24.72
C GLN A 2 23.83 23.19 -23.61
N ALA A 3 23.93 23.61 -22.35
CA ALA A 3 23.63 22.80 -21.21
C ALA A 3 22.16 22.34 -21.29
N ARG A 4 21.89 21.02 -21.16
CA ARG A 4 20.54 20.49 -20.92
C ARG A 4 20.00 21.18 -19.67
N PRO A 5 18.75 21.67 -19.68
CA PRO A 5 18.12 22.09 -18.43
C PRO A 5 18.11 20.91 -17.46
N ALA A 6 18.48 21.17 -16.21
CA ALA A 6 18.32 20.19 -15.14
C ALA A 6 16.84 19.79 -15.11
N GLU A 7 16.55 18.49 -15.23
CA GLU A 7 15.23 17.96 -14.91
C GLU A 7 14.92 18.40 -13.48
N GLU A 8 13.87 19.20 -13.29
CA GLU A 8 13.37 19.51 -11.96
C GLU A 8 13.03 18.17 -11.29
N ALA A 9 13.81 17.81 -10.28
CA ALA A 9 13.57 16.60 -9.52
C ALA A 9 12.15 16.71 -8.90
N ILE A 10 11.24 15.85 -9.32
CA ILE A 10 9.89 15.79 -8.78
C ILE A 10 10.01 15.43 -7.29
N ALA A 11 9.50 16.29 -6.41
CA ALA A 11 9.55 16.05 -4.97
C ALA A 11 8.86 14.71 -4.61
N PRO A 12 9.47 13.89 -3.74
CA PRO A 12 8.88 12.61 -3.33
C PRO A 12 7.57 12.82 -2.56
N VAL A 13 6.62 11.88 -2.72
CA VAL A 13 5.38 11.81 -1.94
C VAL A 13 5.68 11.33 -0.52
N ILE A 14 6.61 10.41 -0.37
CA ILE A 14 7.14 9.95 0.91
C ILE A 14 8.64 10.07 0.86
N ASP A 15 9.20 10.73 1.86
CA ASP A 15 10.64 10.90 2.06
C ASP A 15 11.00 10.50 3.48
N ILE A 16 11.86 9.51 3.61
CA ILE A 16 12.28 8.91 4.88
C ILE A 16 13.80 8.97 4.97
N ASP A 17 14.32 9.59 6.03
CA ASP A 17 15.75 9.77 6.28
C ASP A 17 16.12 9.20 7.66
N ASN A 18 16.97 8.17 7.66
CA ASN A 18 17.54 7.49 8.82
C ASN A 18 16.50 7.13 9.91
N LEU A 19 15.31 6.67 9.50
CA LEU A 19 14.19 6.44 10.38
C LEU A 19 14.39 5.18 11.21
N SER A 20 14.17 5.29 12.52
CA SER A 20 14.24 4.20 13.49
C SER A 20 13.03 4.20 14.41
N LEU A 21 12.60 2.99 14.82
CA LEU A 21 11.51 2.80 15.79
C LEU A 21 11.85 1.68 16.75
N THR A 22 11.83 2.02 18.04
CA THR A 22 12.01 1.09 19.16
C THR A 22 10.76 1.10 20.03
N PHE A 23 10.22 -0.07 20.32
CA PHE A 23 9.13 -0.25 21.28
C PHE A 23 9.72 -0.58 22.66
N GLU A 24 9.32 0.14 23.70
CA GLU A 24 9.60 -0.22 25.08
C GLU A 24 8.62 -1.30 25.52
N THR A 25 9.13 -2.45 25.94
CA THR A 25 8.33 -3.59 26.43
C THR A 25 8.78 -3.99 27.85
N ASN A 26 7.94 -4.78 28.53
CA ASN A 26 8.29 -5.26 29.88
C ASN A 26 9.56 -6.16 29.86
N ASP A 27 9.88 -6.76 28.73
CA ASP A 27 11.05 -7.64 28.53
C ASP A 27 12.26 -6.89 27.97
N GLY A 28 12.18 -5.55 27.86
CA GLY A 28 13.22 -4.66 27.34
C GLY A 28 12.85 -4.04 25.98
N PRO A 29 13.74 -3.19 25.42
CA PRO A 29 13.50 -2.51 24.16
C PRO A 29 13.50 -3.48 22.95
N VAL A 30 12.53 -3.33 22.07
CA VAL A 30 12.44 -4.06 20.80
C VAL A 30 12.66 -3.09 19.66
N HIS A 31 13.80 -3.21 18.98
CA HIS A 31 14.13 -2.42 17.80
C HIS A 31 13.34 -2.95 16.60
N ALA A 32 12.25 -2.30 16.26
CA ALA A 32 11.37 -2.72 15.18
C ALA A 32 11.85 -2.28 13.80
N LEU A 33 12.37 -1.05 13.71
CA LEU A 33 12.95 -0.46 12.49
C LEU A 33 14.27 0.23 12.86
N SER A 34 15.26 0.17 11.95
CA SER A 34 16.55 0.84 12.12
C SER A 34 17.09 1.32 10.77
N ASP A 35 17.53 2.58 10.76
CA ASP A 35 18.25 3.17 9.64
C ASP A 35 17.51 3.00 8.31
N ILE A 36 16.23 3.33 8.26
CA ILE A 36 15.43 3.29 7.05
C ILE A 36 15.61 4.57 6.26
N ASP A 37 16.14 4.44 5.04
CA ASP A 37 16.22 5.49 4.03
C ASP A 37 15.37 5.08 2.82
N LEU A 38 14.38 5.88 2.43
CA LEU A 38 13.47 5.55 1.33
C LEU A 38 12.76 6.77 0.77
N GLU A 39 12.82 6.92 -0.55
CA GLU A 39 12.03 7.89 -1.30
C GLU A 39 10.99 7.20 -2.19
N ILE A 40 9.76 7.71 -2.22
CA ILE A 40 8.67 7.24 -3.07
C ILE A 40 8.18 8.41 -3.92
N ALA A 41 8.28 8.26 -5.23
CA ALA A 41 7.87 9.29 -6.18
C ALA A 41 6.34 9.30 -6.41
N PRO A 42 5.76 10.43 -6.84
CA PRO A 42 4.35 10.49 -7.23
C PRO A 42 4.03 9.48 -8.35
N GLY A 43 2.91 8.77 -8.19
CA GLY A 43 2.44 7.78 -9.15
C GLY A 43 3.18 6.43 -9.12
N ASP A 44 4.12 6.23 -8.20
CA ASP A 44 4.74 4.91 -7.96
C ASP A 44 3.73 3.91 -7.36
N PHE A 45 3.90 2.66 -7.74
CA PHE A 45 3.35 1.52 -7.00
C PHE A 45 4.52 0.82 -6.29
N VAL A 46 4.62 0.99 -4.98
CA VAL A 46 5.74 0.47 -4.19
C VAL A 46 5.29 -0.69 -3.33
N SER A 47 5.88 -1.87 -3.49
CA SER A 47 5.65 -3.00 -2.59
C SER A 47 6.73 -3.12 -1.53
N PHE A 48 6.31 -3.27 -0.27
CA PHE A 48 7.17 -3.70 0.83
C PHE A 48 7.06 -5.21 0.97
N ILE A 49 8.17 -5.92 0.76
CA ILE A 49 8.24 -7.37 0.87
C ILE A 49 9.35 -7.78 1.87
N GLY A 50 9.10 -8.85 2.59
CA GLY A 50 10.03 -9.36 3.59
C GLY A 50 9.37 -10.45 4.44
N PRO A 51 10.14 -11.17 5.26
CA PRO A 51 9.61 -12.21 6.15
C PRO A 51 8.64 -11.65 7.19
N SER A 52 7.91 -12.52 7.86
CA SER A 52 7.04 -12.13 8.97
C SER A 52 7.87 -11.49 10.10
N GLY A 53 7.37 -10.37 10.62
CA GLY A 53 8.06 -9.64 11.70
C GLY A 53 9.24 -8.77 11.28
N CYS A 54 9.50 -8.57 9.98
CA CYS A 54 10.56 -7.67 9.50
C CYS A 54 10.17 -6.16 9.49
N GLY A 55 9.03 -5.78 10.05
CA GLY A 55 8.67 -4.36 10.19
C GLY A 55 7.86 -3.74 9.04
N LYS A 56 7.40 -4.49 8.02
CA LYS A 56 6.59 -3.94 6.89
C LYS A 56 5.38 -3.14 7.35
N THR A 57 4.51 -3.80 8.14
CA THR A 57 3.32 -3.16 8.72
C THR A 57 3.70 -2.02 9.66
N THR A 58 4.79 -2.16 10.42
CA THR A 58 5.29 -1.11 11.31
C THR A 58 5.71 0.13 10.51
N LEU A 59 6.48 -0.04 9.43
CA LEU A 59 6.87 1.06 8.55
C LEU A 59 5.63 1.72 7.92
N LEU A 60 4.67 0.93 7.45
CA LEU A 60 3.42 1.46 6.90
C LEU A 60 2.62 2.26 7.95
N ARG A 61 2.62 1.83 9.22
CA ARG A 61 1.99 2.54 10.33
C ARG A 61 2.69 3.84 10.68
N VAL A 62 4.02 3.89 10.58
CA VAL A 62 4.77 5.14 10.78
C VAL A 62 4.40 6.15 9.68
N ILE A 63 4.36 5.73 8.41
CA ILE A 63 3.91 6.58 7.29
C ILE A 63 2.49 7.13 7.55
N ALA A 64 1.63 6.32 8.18
CA ALA A 64 0.24 6.67 8.48
C ALA A 64 0.03 7.40 9.84
N ASP A 65 1.08 7.86 10.52
CA ASP A 65 0.97 8.48 11.87
C ASP A 65 0.18 7.61 12.87
N LEU A 66 0.29 6.28 12.74
CA LEU A 66 -0.29 5.30 13.69
C LEU A 66 0.76 4.83 14.69
N GLU A 67 2.05 5.02 14.38
CA GLU A 67 3.21 4.80 15.23
C GLU A 67 4.16 5.98 15.07
N ALA A 68 4.75 6.44 16.14
CA ALA A 68 5.72 7.54 16.12
C ALA A 68 7.15 6.99 16.02
N PRO A 69 8.01 7.46 15.10
CA PRO A 69 9.40 7.04 15.04
C PRO A 69 10.16 7.51 16.30
N THR A 70 11.17 6.74 16.70
CA THR A 70 12.06 7.11 17.83
C THR A 70 13.32 7.84 17.40
N GLY A 71 13.62 7.86 16.09
CA GLY A 71 14.74 8.56 15.47
C GLY A 71 14.55 8.77 13.98
N GLY A 72 15.35 9.64 13.39
CA GLY A 72 15.25 10.02 12.00
C GLY A 72 14.09 10.95 11.68
N SER A 73 13.79 11.09 10.40
CA SER A 73 12.70 11.94 9.93
C SER A 73 11.88 11.29 8.80
N ILE A 74 10.63 11.73 8.67
CA ILE A 74 9.74 11.32 7.58
C ILE A 74 8.82 12.47 7.19
N THR A 75 8.62 12.64 5.89
CA THR A 75 7.57 13.50 5.34
C THR A 75 6.64 12.74 4.42
N VAL A 76 5.38 13.15 4.38
CA VAL A 76 4.32 12.64 3.50
C VAL A 76 3.69 13.83 2.79
N ASN A 77 3.82 13.91 1.46
CA ASN A 77 3.44 15.09 0.67
C ASN A 77 4.07 16.39 1.20
N GLY A 78 5.35 16.33 1.65
CA GLY A 78 6.05 17.46 2.24
C GLY A 78 5.57 17.91 3.62
N MET A 79 4.63 17.19 4.23
CA MET A 79 4.09 17.42 5.58
C MET A 79 4.63 16.37 6.56
N SER A 80 4.56 16.63 7.86
CA SER A 80 4.75 15.58 8.86
C SER A 80 3.64 14.51 8.71
N PRO A 81 3.85 13.24 9.10
CA PRO A 81 2.80 12.21 9.08
C PRO A 81 1.54 12.64 9.81
N HIS A 82 1.69 13.37 10.92
CA HIS A 82 0.58 13.91 11.70
C HIS A 82 -0.28 14.91 10.90
N GLU A 83 0.36 15.87 10.26
CA GLU A 83 -0.31 16.85 9.39
C GLU A 83 -0.97 16.16 8.19
N ALA A 84 -0.27 15.20 7.54
CA ALA A 84 -0.81 14.43 6.44
C ALA A 84 -2.07 13.63 6.83
N ARG A 85 -2.08 13.03 8.04
CA ARG A 85 -3.26 12.35 8.59
C ARG A 85 -4.42 13.31 8.84
N LEU A 86 -4.16 14.47 9.45
CA LEU A 86 -5.19 15.48 9.69
C LEU A 86 -5.73 16.08 8.39
N ALA A 87 -4.86 16.27 7.39
CA ALA A 87 -5.23 16.71 6.03
C ALA A 87 -5.93 15.61 5.21
N ARG A 88 -5.98 14.36 5.71
CA ARG A 88 -6.55 13.20 5.00
C ARG A 88 -5.85 12.96 3.66
N ALA A 89 -4.52 13.11 3.63
CA ALA A 89 -3.71 13.02 2.43
C ALA A 89 -3.60 11.59 1.88
N TYR A 90 -4.01 10.58 2.63
CA TYR A 90 -3.93 9.18 2.24
C TYR A 90 -5.19 8.38 2.60
N GLY A 91 -5.49 7.35 1.82
CA GLY A 91 -6.44 6.29 2.15
C GLY A 91 -5.71 5.08 2.73
N TYR A 92 -6.26 4.44 3.77
CA TYR A 92 -5.67 3.25 4.38
C TYR A 92 -6.58 2.03 4.19
N VAL A 93 -6.01 0.92 3.71
CA VAL A 93 -6.66 -0.38 3.55
C VAL A 93 -5.98 -1.37 4.48
N PHE A 94 -6.74 -1.87 5.46
CA PHE A 94 -6.25 -2.84 6.45
C PHE A 94 -6.26 -4.27 5.88
N GLN A 95 -5.49 -5.15 6.48
CA GLN A 95 -5.47 -6.58 6.17
C GLN A 95 -6.88 -7.21 6.28
N ALA A 96 -7.59 -6.94 7.36
CA ALA A 96 -9.02 -7.21 7.43
C ALA A 96 -9.80 -6.04 6.80
N ALA A 97 -10.87 -6.32 6.05
CA ALA A 97 -11.67 -5.28 5.39
C ALA A 97 -12.24 -4.22 6.36
N ALA A 98 -12.36 -4.56 7.65
CA ALA A 98 -12.80 -3.68 8.74
C ALA A 98 -14.06 -2.88 8.38
N LEU A 99 -15.03 -3.54 7.74
CA LEU A 99 -16.32 -2.96 7.44
C LEU A 99 -17.22 -3.03 8.69
N TYR A 100 -17.99 -1.97 8.92
CA TYR A 100 -18.98 -1.96 10.00
C TYR A 100 -20.14 -2.92 9.68
N PRO A 101 -20.35 -3.99 10.46
CA PRO A 101 -21.32 -5.02 10.11
C PRO A 101 -22.77 -4.52 10.14
N TRP A 102 -23.09 -3.48 10.88
CA TRP A 102 -24.43 -2.87 10.97
C TRP A 102 -24.71 -1.82 9.89
N ARG A 103 -23.75 -1.53 9.01
CA ARG A 103 -23.90 -0.61 7.88
C ARG A 103 -23.96 -1.39 6.57
N THR A 104 -24.72 -0.86 5.61
CA THR A 104 -24.69 -1.38 4.24
C THR A 104 -23.33 -1.16 3.60
N ILE A 105 -23.07 -1.79 2.44
CA ILE A 105 -21.83 -1.59 1.69
C ILE A 105 -21.70 -0.11 1.25
N ALA A 106 -22.79 0.47 0.73
CA ALA A 106 -22.78 1.88 0.37
C ALA A 106 -22.47 2.79 1.57
N ASP A 107 -23.09 2.54 2.74
CA ASP A 107 -22.85 3.32 3.95
C ASP A 107 -21.43 3.15 4.51
N ASN A 108 -20.84 1.95 4.35
CA ASN A 108 -19.44 1.72 4.69
C ASN A 108 -18.50 2.54 3.82
N ILE A 109 -18.76 2.59 2.51
CA ILE A 109 -17.95 3.37 1.55
C ILE A 109 -18.16 4.87 1.75
N ALA A 110 -19.37 5.31 2.08
CA ALA A 110 -19.69 6.71 2.32
C ALA A 110 -19.14 7.25 3.65
N LEU A 111 -18.76 6.39 4.59
CA LEU A 111 -18.38 6.78 5.96
C LEU A 111 -17.30 7.87 6.03
N PRO A 112 -16.17 7.80 5.30
CA PRO A 112 -15.19 8.89 5.31
C PRO A 112 -15.78 10.22 4.84
N LEU A 113 -16.66 10.19 3.85
CA LEU A 113 -17.33 11.38 3.32
C LEU A 113 -18.31 11.99 4.33
N GLU A 114 -18.99 11.14 5.14
CA GLU A 114 -19.83 11.61 6.25
C GLU A 114 -18.99 12.36 7.28
N ILE A 115 -17.88 11.78 7.71
CA ILE A 115 -16.96 12.37 8.70
C ILE A 115 -16.37 13.68 8.17
N MET A 116 -16.13 13.77 6.87
CA MET A 116 -15.59 14.97 6.20
C MET A 116 -16.65 16.04 5.94
N GLY A 117 -17.93 15.78 6.22
CA GLY A 117 -19.00 16.75 6.05
C GLY A 117 -19.46 16.98 4.60
N PHE A 118 -19.20 16.04 3.68
CA PHE A 118 -19.72 16.12 2.32
C PHE A 118 -21.25 16.11 2.31
N SER A 119 -21.86 16.86 1.40
CA SER A 119 -23.30 16.86 1.21
C SER A 119 -23.83 15.46 0.84
N ARG A 120 -25.12 15.22 1.06
CA ARG A 120 -25.74 13.94 0.72
C ARG A 120 -25.57 13.59 -0.76
N ALA A 121 -25.76 14.55 -1.65
CA ALA A 121 -25.64 14.34 -3.10
C ALA A 121 -24.20 13.95 -3.50
N GLU A 122 -23.19 14.62 -2.96
CA GLU A 122 -21.78 14.29 -3.20
C GLU A 122 -21.41 12.90 -2.67
N ARG A 123 -21.92 12.55 -1.47
CA ARG A 123 -21.69 11.21 -0.90
C ARG A 123 -22.30 10.12 -1.78
N GLU A 124 -23.54 10.28 -2.22
CA GLU A 124 -24.22 9.32 -3.10
C GLU A 124 -23.46 9.16 -4.43
N GLU A 125 -23.05 10.25 -5.05
CA GLU A 125 -22.32 10.23 -6.33
C GLU A 125 -20.93 9.59 -6.19
N ARG A 126 -20.13 10.00 -5.20
CA ARG A 126 -18.79 9.44 -4.97
C ARG A 126 -18.87 7.97 -4.59
N THR A 127 -19.82 7.58 -3.76
CA THR A 127 -20.04 6.17 -3.38
C THR A 127 -20.37 5.33 -4.61
N ARG A 128 -21.33 5.76 -5.43
CA ARG A 128 -21.72 5.07 -6.67
C ARG A 128 -20.50 4.88 -7.60
N ARG A 129 -19.76 5.96 -7.88
CA ARG A 129 -18.56 5.93 -8.72
C ARG A 129 -17.52 4.95 -8.20
N ASN A 130 -17.25 4.95 -6.88
CA ASN A 130 -16.26 4.05 -6.30
C ASN A 130 -16.74 2.59 -6.27
N MET A 131 -18.05 2.34 -6.10
CA MET A 131 -18.62 0.99 -6.22
C MET A 131 -18.49 0.44 -7.66
N GLU A 132 -18.74 1.27 -8.67
CA GLU A 132 -18.53 0.91 -10.07
C GLU A 132 -17.05 0.60 -10.34
N LEU A 133 -16.13 1.42 -9.81
CA LEU A 133 -14.69 1.28 -9.99
C LEU A 133 -14.15 -0.06 -9.46
N VAL A 134 -14.74 -0.57 -8.38
CA VAL A 134 -14.35 -1.87 -7.78
C VAL A 134 -15.29 -3.02 -8.15
N ASN A 135 -16.17 -2.85 -9.15
CA ASN A 135 -17.15 -3.85 -9.60
C ASN A 135 -18.07 -4.36 -8.48
N LEU A 136 -18.63 -3.45 -7.69
CA LEU A 136 -19.62 -3.72 -6.65
C LEU A 136 -20.98 -3.06 -6.92
N ALA A 137 -21.22 -2.56 -8.15
CA ALA A 137 -22.55 -2.05 -8.54
C ALA A 137 -23.63 -3.13 -8.35
N GLY A 138 -24.77 -2.76 -7.77
CA GLY A 138 -25.86 -3.67 -7.41
C GLY A 138 -25.77 -4.28 -6.00
N PHE A 139 -24.69 -4.01 -5.25
CA PHE A 139 -24.49 -4.48 -3.88
C PHE A 139 -24.66 -3.36 -2.82
N GLU A 140 -25.18 -2.19 -3.20
CA GLU A 140 -25.26 -0.99 -2.37
C GLU A 140 -25.97 -1.24 -1.03
N LYS A 141 -27.09 -1.97 -1.07
CA LYS A 141 -27.96 -2.27 0.08
C LYS A 141 -27.59 -3.56 0.82
N LYS A 142 -26.55 -4.27 0.38
CA LYS A 142 -26.07 -5.47 1.07
C LYS A 142 -25.25 -5.09 2.30
N TYR A 143 -25.20 -6.02 3.25
CA TYR A 143 -24.37 -5.91 4.44
C TYR A 143 -23.08 -6.73 4.28
N PRO A 144 -22.01 -6.47 5.04
CA PRO A 144 -20.73 -7.18 4.91
C PRO A 144 -20.86 -8.71 4.93
N TRP A 145 -21.64 -9.28 5.82
CA TRP A 145 -21.83 -10.74 5.94
C TRP A 145 -22.51 -11.40 4.72
N GLN A 146 -23.08 -10.61 3.82
CA GLN A 146 -23.70 -11.10 2.58
C GLN A 146 -22.72 -11.15 1.41
N LEU A 147 -21.47 -10.71 1.62
CA LEU A 147 -20.43 -10.61 0.62
C LEU A 147 -19.31 -11.62 0.89
N SER A 148 -18.68 -12.12 -0.19
CA SER A 148 -17.43 -12.89 -0.07
C SER A 148 -16.29 -12.03 0.50
N GLY A 149 -15.24 -12.65 1.03
CA GLY A 149 -14.06 -11.95 1.55
C GLY A 149 -13.44 -11.00 0.52
N GLY A 150 -13.29 -11.43 -0.73
CA GLY A 150 -12.79 -10.58 -1.81
C GLY A 150 -13.71 -9.39 -2.14
N MET A 151 -15.04 -9.57 -2.06
CA MET A 151 -15.98 -8.45 -2.22
C MET A 151 -15.89 -7.47 -1.06
N GLN A 152 -15.73 -7.95 0.17
CA GLN A 152 -15.53 -7.09 1.34
C GLN A 152 -14.22 -6.29 1.21
N GLN A 153 -13.16 -6.92 0.71
CA GLN A 153 -11.88 -6.24 0.48
C GLN A 153 -12.00 -5.17 -0.60
N ARG A 154 -12.74 -5.44 -1.69
CA ARG A 154 -13.04 -4.41 -2.70
C ARG A 154 -13.83 -3.24 -2.12
N ALA A 155 -14.80 -3.50 -1.24
CA ALA A 155 -15.52 -2.43 -0.54
C ALA A 155 -14.61 -1.61 0.38
N SER A 156 -13.63 -2.23 1.04
CA SER A 156 -12.61 -1.54 1.85
C SER A 156 -11.73 -0.63 0.98
N ILE A 157 -11.32 -1.09 -0.20
CA ILE A 157 -10.57 -0.27 -1.18
C ILE A 157 -11.44 0.91 -1.66
N ALA A 158 -12.70 0.67 -2.03
CA ALA A 158 -13.63 1.73 -2.44
C ALA A 158 -13.84 2.78 -1.33
N ARG A 159 -13.90 2.34 -0.06
CA ARG A 159 -13.97 3.24 1.09
C ARG A 159 -12.73 4.12 1.20
N ALA A 160 -11.53 3.54 1.05
CA ALA A 160 -10.27 4.29 1.09
C ALA A 160 -10.14 5.28 -0.07
N LEU A 161 -10.76 5.00 -1.22
CA LEU A 161 -10.77 5.86 -2.40
C LEU A 161 -11.88 6.91 -2.40
N SER A 162 -12.89 6.81 -1.54
CA SER A 162 -14.12 7.58 -1.63
C SER A 162 -13.91 9.10 -1.59
N PHE A 163 -12.93 9.57 -0.82
CA PHE A 163 -12.58 11.00 -0.70
C PHE A 163 -11.45 11.44 -1.65
N ASP A 164 -11.03 10.55 -2.56
CA ASP A 164 -10.07 10.80 -3.64
C ASP A 164 -8.65 11.17 -3.16
N PRO A 165 -8.02 10.41 -2.24
CA PRO A 165 -6.66 10.66 -1.79
C PRO A 165 -5.64 10.40 -2.90
N ASP A 166 -4.51 11.11 -2.89
CA ASP A 166 -3.41 10.89 -3.85
C ASP A 166 -2.53 9.69 -3.48
N LEU A 167 -2.52 9.29 -2.21
CA LEU A 167 -1.74 8.19 -1.66
C LEU A 167 -2.65 7.10 -1.09
N LEU A 168 -2.35 5.84 -1.40
CA LEU A 168 -2.99 4.66 -0.81
C LEU A 168 -1.96 3.83 -0.04
N LEU A 169 -2.27 3.53 1.21
CA LEU A 169 -1.50 2.65 2.08
C LEU A 169 -2.27 1.34 2.26
N MET A 170 -1.69 0.21 1.87
CA MET A 170 -2.38 -1.09 1.86
C MET A 170 -1.57 -2.13 2.63
N ASP A 171 -2.13 -2.65 3.71
CA ASP A 171 -1.48 -3.64 4.59
C ASP A 171 -2.00 -5.04 4.28
N GLU A 172 -1.26 -5.83 3.51
CA GLU A 172 -1.59 -7.21 3.09
C GLU A 172 -3.07 -7.41 2.67
N PRO A 173 -3.62 -6.56 1.78
CA PRO A 173 -5.08 -6.53 1.55
C PRO A 173 -5.65 -7.83 1.00
N PHE A 174 -4.83 -8.69 0.42
CA PHE A 174 -5.25 -9.95 -0.22
C PHE A 174 -4.69 -11.19 0.47
N GLY A 175 -4.00 -11.05 1.61
CA GLY A 175 -3.30 -12.13 2.30
C GLY A 175 -4.17 -13.31 2.72
N ALA A 176 -5.44 -13.06 3.05
CA ALA A 176 -6.40 -14.10 3.51
C ALA A 176 -7.22 -14.76 2.38
N LEU A 177 -6.94 -14.42 1.09
CA LEU A 177 -7.72 -14.91 -0.05
C LEU A 177 -6.99 -16.06 -0.76
N ASP A 178 -7.79 -16.93 -1.40
CA ASP A 178 -7.25 -17.95 -2.28
C ASP A 178 -6.54 -17.35 -3.51
N GLU A 179 -5.68 -18.14 -4.16
CA GLU A 179 -4.81 -17.67 -5.24
C GLU A 179 -5.59 -17.12 -6.44
N ILE A 180 -6.67 -17.78 -6.86
CA ILE A 180 -7.45 -17.36 -8.04
C ILE A 180 -8.14 -16.02 -7.78
N VAL A 181 -8.75 -15.86 -6.60
CA VAL A 181 -9.39 -14.59 -6.21
C VAL A 181 -8.36 -13.48 -6.06
N ARG A 182 -7.21 -13.79 -5.48
CA ARG A 182 -6.10 -12.84 -5.33
C ARG A 182 -5.58 -12.35 -6.67
N ASP A 183 -5.35 -13.23 -7.62
CA ASP A 183 -4.89 -12.90 -8.96
C ASP A 183 -5.87 -11.98 -9.69
N HIS A 184 -7.16 -12.28 -9.61
CA HIS A 184 -8.19 -11.41 -10.16
C HIS A 184 -8.21 -10.02 -9.51
N LEU A 185 -8.03 -9.94 -8.18
CA LEU A 185 -7.98 -8.67 -7.46
C LEU A 185 -6.71 -7.88 -7.76
N ASN A 186 -5.58 -8.54 -7.95
CA ASN A 186 -4.34 -7.92 -8.39
C ASN A 186 -4.49 -7.27 -9.76
N GLU A 187 -5.12 -7.94 -10.73
CA GLU A 187 -5.41 -7.33 -12.03
C GLU A 187 -6.35 -6.12 -11.90
N GLN A 188 -7.39 -6.23 -11.08
CA GLN A 188 -8.32 -5.12 -10.86
C GLN A 188 -7.61 -3.92 -10.20
N LEU A 189 -6.78 -4.17 -9.20
CA LEU A 189 -6.00 -3.13 -8.51
C LEU A 189 -5.02 -2.44 -9.48
N LEU A 190 -4.32 -3.21 -10.31
CA LEU A 190 -3.40 -2.67 -11.30
C LEU A 190 -4.14 -1.79 -12.33
N LYS A 191 -5.29 -2.24 -12.84
CA LYS A 191 -6.13 -1.45 -13.76
C LYS A 191 -6.64 -0.17 -13.12
N LEU A 192 -7.00 -0.22 -11.83
CA LEU A 192 -7.42 0.93 -11.04
C LEU A 192 -6.27 1.92 -10.88
N TRP A 193 -5.08 1.44 -10.49
CA TRP A 193 -3.90 2.28 -10.35
C TRP A 193 -3.51 2.95 -11.67
N ALA A 194 -3.51 2.20 -12.78
CA ALA A 194 -3.20 2.73 -14.11
C ALA A 194 -4.15 3.88 -14.52
N LYS A 195 -5.45 3.77 -14.15
CA LYS A 195 -6.47 4.80 -14.44
C LYS A 195 -6.39 6.02 -13.55
N THR A 196 -5.99 5.87 -12.29
CA THR A 196 -6.06 6.94 -11.29
C THR A 196 -4.75 7.66 -11.08
N ASN A 197 -3.63 7.06 -11.50
CA ASN A 197 -2.27 7.55 -11.33
C ASN A 197 -1.90 7.91 -9.87
N LYS A 198 -2.53 7.23 -8.90
CA LYS A 198 -2.26 7.45 -7.48
C LYS A 198 -0.96 6.78 -7.06
N THR A 199 -0.35 7.30 -6.01
CA THR A 199 0.79 6.62 -5.37
C THR A 199 0.26 5.51 -4.47
N VAL A 200 0.87 4.33 -4.50
CA VAL A 200 0.45 3.18 -3.69
C VAL A 200 1.65 2.62 -2.93
N VAL A 201 1.48 2.42 -1.63
CA VAL A 201 2.38 1.60 -0.80
C VAL A 201 1.63 0.34 -0.40
N PHE A 202 2.17 -0.80 -0.79
CA PHE A 202 1.51 -2.10 -0.69
C PHE A 202 2.37 -3.09 0.09
N VAL A 203 1.89 -3.58 1.20
CA VAL A 203 2.57 -4.61 1.99
C VAL A 203 2.12 -5.99 1.51
N THR A 204 3.07 -6.86 1.22
CA THR A 204 2.82 -8.26 0.88
C THR A 204 3.96 -9.18 1.30
N HIS A 205 3.67 -10.47 1.40
CA HIS A 205 4.66 -11.54 1.54
C HIS A 205 4.80 -12.40 0.25
N SER A 206 4.04 -12.07 -0.80
CA SER A 206 3.99 -12.80 -2.07
C SER A 206 4.92 -12.15 -3.10
N ILE A 207 5.98 -12.87 -3.52
CA ILE A 207 6.89 -12.41 -4.58
C ILE A 207 6.15 -12.15 -5.89
N PRO A 208 5.30 -13.09 -6.40
CA PRO A 208 4.56 -12.84 -7.64
C PRO A 208 3.67 -11.59 -7.58
N GLU A 209 3.05 -11.32 -6.43
CA GLU A 209 2.21 -10.14 -6.22
C GLU A 209 3.03 -8.85 -6.24
N ALA A 210 4.15 -8.79 -5.49
CA ALA A 210 5.04 -7.65 -5.47
C ALA A 210 5.59 -7.32 -6.86
N VAL A 211 6.04 -8.32 -7.62
CA VAL A 211 6.57 -8.13 -8.99
C VAL A 211 5.47 -7.72 -9.95
N PHE A 212 4.28 -8.34 -9.85
CA PHE A 212 3.17 -8.05 -10.74
C PHE A 212 2.62 -6.64 -10.57
N LEU A 213 2.57 -6.08 -9.35
CA LEU A 213 1.94 -4.80 -9.09
C LEU A 213 2.90 -3.62 -9.19
N SER A 214 4.19 -3.80 -8.89
CA SER A 214 5.05 -2.68 -8.51
C SER A 214 5.83 -2.05 -9.66
N THR A 215 6.11 -0.75 -9.51
CA THR A 215 7.18 -0.01 -10.18
C THR A 215 8.48 -0.11 -9.37
N LYS A 216 8.36 -0.23 -8.05
CA LYS A 216 9.48 -0.31 -7.10
C LYS A 216 9.18 -1.34 -6.02
N ILE A 217 10.11 -2.25 -5.74
CA ILE A 217 9.99 -3.27 -4.70
C ILE A 217 11.06 -3.02 -3.66
N VAL A 218 10.64 -2.80 -2.41
CA VAL A 218 11.52 -2.62 -1.25
C VAL A 218 11.57 -3.93 -0.49
N VAL A 219 12.76 -4.54 -0.47
CA VAL A 219 13.02 -5.78 0.27
C VAL A 219 13.47 -5.42 1.67
N LEU A 220 12.72 -5.86 2.67
CA LEU A 220 13.03 -5.64 4.09
C LEU A 220 13.61 -6.91 4.72
N CYS A 221 14.65 -6.76 5.54
CA CYS A 221 15.21 -7.81 6.37
C CYS A 221 14.83 -7.63 7.85
N PRO A 222 14.78 -8.72 8.66
CA PRO A 222 14.34 -8.65 10.05
C PRO A 222 15.46 -8.32 11.05
N ARG A 223 15.08 -7.84 12.23
CA ARG A 223 15.82 -7.80 13.51
C ARG A 223 17.11 -6.98 13.53
N PRO A 224 16.99 -5.64 13.49
CA PRO A 224 15.80 -4.84 13.27
C PRO A 224 15.40 -4.80 11.80
N GLY A 225 14.18 -4.35 11.51
CA GLY A 225 13.71 -4.11 10.15
C GLY A 225 14.56 -3.05 9.46
N ARG A 226 15.16 -3.41 8.31
CA ARG A 226 16.01 -2.51 7.49
C ARG A 226 15.68 -2.71 6.02
N VAL A 227 15.91 -1.68 5.22
CA VAL A 227 15.89 -1.82 3.77
C VAL A 227 17.13 -2.58 3.34
N HIS A 228 16.95 -3.75 2.74
CA HIS A 228 18.04 -4.59 2.23
C HIS A 228 18.34 -4.30 0.76
N ASP A 229 17.32 -4.20 -0.07
CA ASP A 229 17.46 -3.85 -1.51
C ASP A 229 16.22 -3.08 -1.98
N VAL A 230 16.43 -2.23 -2.98
CA VAL A 230 15.37 -1.52 -3.69
C VAL A 230 15.44 -1.88 -5.17
N ILE A 231 14.44 -2.60 -5.65
CA ILE A 231 14.40 -3.14 -7.01
C ILE A 231 13.40 -2.33 -7.84
N HIS A 232 13.89 -1.66 -8.88
CA HIS A 232 13.04 -0.99 -9.85
C HIS A 232 12.55 -1.99 -10.90
N SER A 233 11.25 -2.00 -11.13
CA SER A 233 10.63 -2.86 -12.14
C SER A 233 10.79 -2.24 -13.53
N THR A 234 11.19 -3.06 -14.47
CA THR A 234 11.26 -2.71 -15.91
C THR A 234 10.00 -3.12 -16.67
N LEU A 235 9.03 -3.75 -15.98
CA LEU A 235 7.80 -4.22 -16.58
C LEU A 235 6.92 -3.06 -17.06
N PRO A 236 6.17 -3.23 -18.16
CA PRO A 236 5.25 -2.20 -18.65
C PRO A 236 4.20 -1.86 -17.60
N ARG A 237 3.71 -0.63 -17.60
CA ARG A 237 2.71 -0.15 -16.63
C ARG A 237 1.38 -0.90 -16.77
N GLU A 238 0.94 -1.13 -18.00
CA GLU A 238 -0.22 -1.96 -18.29
C GLU A 238 0.24 -3.39 -18.58
N ARG A 239 -0.26 -4.35 -17.83
CA ARG A 239 0.12 -5.76 -17.91
C ARG A 239 -1.01 -6.66 -17.43
N THR A 240 -1.04 -7.88 -17.96
CA THR A 240 -1.94 -8.97 -17.56
C THR A 240 -1.15 -10.04 -16.82
N LEU A 241 -1.84 -11.05 -16.26
CA LEU A 241 -1.18 -12.15 -15.55
C LEU A 241 -0.22 -12.95 -16.44
N ASP A 242 -0.40 -12.96 -17.77
CA ASP A 242 0.48 -13.64 -18.71
C ASP A 242 1.94 -13.13 -18.63
N ILE A 243 2.15 -11.89 -18.13
CA ILE A 243 3.50 -11.35 -17.93
C ILE A 243 4.34 -12.20 -16.98
N ARG A 244 3.71 -12.99 -16.10
CA ARG A 244 4.42 -13.87 -15.14
C ARG A 244 5.25 -14.96 -15.80
N GLU A 245 4.96 -15.28 -17.08
CA GLU A 245 5.69 -16.27 -17.86
C GLU A 245 6.86 -15.66 -18.64
N THR A 246 7.02 -14.32 -18.60
CA THR A 246 8.09 -13.64 -19.33
C THR A 246 9.44 -13.72 -18.61
N PRO A 247 10.57 -13.75 -19.36
CA PRO A 247 11.90 -13.75 -18.76
C PRO A 247 12.14 -12.56 -17.83
N GLU A 248 11.64 -11.37 -18.20
CA GLU A 248 11.80 -10.14 -17.43
C GLU A 248 11.11 -10.23 -16.06
N PHE A 249 9.92 -10.81 -16.00
CA PHE A 249 9.23 -11.05 -14.74
C PHE A 249 9.99 -12.03 -13.86
N LEU A 250 10.46 -13.14 -14.47
CA LEU A 250 11.20 -14.19 -13.75
C LEU A 250 12.55 -13.67 -13.21
N GLU A 251 13.23 -12.79 -13.94
CA GLU A 251 14.47 -12.14 -13.50
C GLU A 251 14.23 -11.25 -12.27
N ILE A 252 13.21 -10.38 -12.30
CA ILE A 252 12.84 -9.53 -11.16
C ILE A 252 12.45 -10.42 -9.97
N ALA A 253 11.62 -11.45 -10.19
CA ALA A 253 11.19 -12.36 -9.14
C ALA A 253 12.38 -13.14 -8.52
N HIS A 254 13.37 -13.51 -9.35
CA HIS A 254 14.62 -14.13 -8.89
C HIS A 254 15.40 -13.15 -7.99
N ARG A 255 15.60 -11.90 -8.45
CA ARG A 255 16.29 -10.87 -7.67
C ARG A 255 15.61 -10.60 -6.33
N VAL A 256 14.27 -10.50 -6.30
CA VAL A 256 13.53 -10.36 -5.04
C VAL A 256 13.76 -11.55 -4.11
N ARG A 257 13.75 -12.78 -4.67
CA ARG A 257 14.00 -14.01 -3.89
C ARG A 257 15.40 -14.04 -3.29
N GLU A 258 16.41 -13.65 -4.05
CA GLU A 258 17.79 -13.56 -3.56
C GLU A 258 17.94 -12.49 -2.46
N GLY A 259 17.30 -11.32 -2.62
CA GLY A 259 17.27 -10.29 -1.58
C GLY A 259 16.62 -10.80 -0.28
N LEU A 260 15.51 -11.55 -0.39
CA LEU A 260 14.87 -12.17 0.78
C LEU A 260 15.73 -13.23 1.45
N ARG A 261 16.50 -14.03 0.68
CA ARG A 261 17.43 -15.02 1.21
C ARG A 261 18.61 -14.38 1.90
N ALA A 262 19.21 -13.36 1.27
CA ALA A 262 20.36 -12.64 1.84
C ALA A 262 20.00 -11.88 3.12
N GLY A 263 18.76 -11.35 3.20
CA GLY A 263 18.24 -10.72 4.40
C GLY A 263 17.80 -11.69 5.51
N HIS A 264 17.74 -13.01 5.21
CA HIS A 264 17.56 -14.07 6.19
C HIS A 264 18.93 -14.67 6.50
N SER A 265 19.55 -14.26 7.58
CA SER A 265 20.55 -15.13 8.20
C SER A 265 19.78 -16.34 8.79
N TYR A 266 19.93 -17.50 8.18
CA TYR A 266 19.44 -18.77 8.71
C TYR A 266 20.31 -19.25 9.91
N ASP A 267 20.92 -18.34 10.66
CA ASP A 267 21.63 -18.63 11.87
C ASP A 267 20.68 -18.42 13.05
N ASP A 268 20.18 -19.56 13.54
CA ASP A 268 19.38 -19.94 14.72
C ASP A 268 17.90 -20.22 14.51
#